data_a29953f3cb4a76e793bfa29c1ed1f27f
#
_entry.id   a29953f3cb4a76e793bfa29c1ed1f27f
#
_cell.length_a   1.000
_cell.length_b   1.000
_cell.length_c   1.000
_cell.angle_alpha   90.00
_cell.angle_beta   90.00
_cell.angle_gamma   90.00
#
_symmetry.space_group_name_H-M   'P 1'
#
loop_
_entity.id
_entity.type
_entity.pdbx_description
1 polymer ?
#
loop_
_entity_poly.entity_id
_entity_poly.type
_entity_poly.pdbx_seq_one_letter_code
_entity_poly.pdbx_strand_id
1 'polypeptide(L)'
;MENLLTVILSATAIATFLNILLKRFNIPTIIGYIFTGFAIAYLFELGRNNDSLTHIAEFGIVFLMFTIGLEFSIKHLMAMKKDVFFFGLLQVSLVGGVIALSTEYLFGIEKKSAIIIGYALALSSTAIVLKIFNDRGMIHTVYGRKALGILLFQDIAVIPILLMINIFSNQESSLSTLLLQTFYSVVIILGLMFLIGKYVLNRFLSLVVWADTEEIFIAAVLLFVVGASFLAHMLGFSYSLGAFLAGMMMSESQYKHQIEADLVPFRDLLLGLFFITVGMQIDLSLIIENYAMILLSLALMMAFKTLVVFAILFFSVGGRVALKTGLALCQGGEFSLAILALASSSSLISPTVAQILIVTVVISMVMTPFLLKNLKKIVDAVNTEPSNGDFMIHSSGIKDHIIVCGYGKLGQEIVYRLKKMNVNYLVLEHDINLVKLGQSRGEPVYFGNAAEKS
;
A
#
# COMPACT_ATOMS: atom_id res chain seq x y z
N MET A 1 -0.33 -29.46 21.50
CA MET A 1 -1.66 -28.90 21.17
C MET A 1 -2.13 -27.87 22.18
N GLU A 2 -2.06 -28.13 23.48
CA GLU A 2 -2.50 -27.17 24.51
C GLU A 2 -1.76 -25.82 24.44
N ASN A 3 -0.45 -25.82 24.25
CA ASN A 3 0.34 -24.60 24.10
C ASN A 3 -0.07 -23.78 22.87
N LEU A 4 -0.40 -24.44 21.76
CA LEU A 4 -0.82 -23.74 20.53
C LEU A 4 -2.20 -23.07 20.68
N LEU A 5 -3.16 -23.80 21.29
CA LEU A 5 -4.50 -23.25 21.58
C LEU A 5 -4.42 -22.07 22.55
N THR A 6 -3.58 -22.18 23.59
CA THR A 6 -3.38 -21.08 24.54
C THR A 6 -2.79 -19.86 23.89
N VAL A 7 -1.81 -20.03 22.98
CA VAL A 7 -1.23 -18.91 22.20
C VAL A 7 -2.28 -18.28 21.29
N ILE A 8 -3.05 -19.08 20.55
CA ILE A 8 -4.09 -18.55 19.65
C ILE A 8 -5.18 -17.83 20.46
N LEU A 9 -5.62 -18.38 21.58
CA LEU A 9 -6.65 -17.76 22.42
C LEU A 9 -6.17 -16.44 23.02
N SER A 10 -4.96 -16.42 23.62
CA SER A 10 -4.38 -15.19 24.18
C SER A 10 -4.11 -14.15 23.09
N ALA A 11 -3.59 -14.57 21.93
CA ALA A 11 -3.37 -13.70 20.79
C ALA A 11 -4.67 -13.05 20.32
N THR A 12 -5.72 -13.85 20.12
CA THR A 12 -7.01 -13.33 19.65
C THR A 12 -7.64 -12.38 20.68
N ALA A 13 -7.58 -12.73 21.98
CA ALA A 13 -8.13 -11.89 23.05
C ALA A 13 -7.40 -10.54 23.14
N ILE A 14 -6.06 -10.56 23.20
CA ILE A 14 -5.24 -9.34 23.29
C ILE A 14 -5.41 -8.51 22.01
N ALA A 15 -5.35 -9.14 20.84
CA ALA A 15 -5.50 -8.43 19.55
C ALA A 15 -6.86 -7.74 19.45
N THR A 16 -7.94 -8.43 19.83
CA THR A 16 -9.29 -7.85 19.79
C THR A 16 -9.41 -6.65 20.71
N PHE A 17 -9.00 -6.78 21.97
CA PHE A 17 -9.04 -5.70 22.95
C PHE A 17 -8.18 -4.49 22.50
N LEU A 18 -6.95 -4.76 22.09
CA LEU A 18 -6.00 -3.75 21.68
C LEU A 18 -6.47 -3.02 20.41
N ASN A 19 -6.98 -3.75 19.41
CA ASN A 19 -7.49 -3.14 18.18
C ASN A 19 -8.75 -2.31 18.43
N ILE A 20 -9.63 -2.69 19.35
CA ILE A 20 -10.77 -1.84 19.77
C ILE A 20 -10.26 -0.52 20.37
N LEU A 21 -9.24 -0.58 21.23
CA LEU A 21 -8.65 0.61 21.84
C LEU A 21 -7.97 1.49 20.79
N LEU A 22 -7.13 0.92 19.92
CA LEU A 22 -6.38 1.63 18.90
C LEU A 22 -7.27 2.25 17.81
N LYS A 23 -8.42 1.63 17.52
CA LYS A 23 -9.40 2.16 16.57
C LYS A 23 -9.94 3.55 16.98
N ARG A 24 -10.02 3.84 18.29
CA ARG A 24 -10.39 5.18 18.79
C ARG A 24 -9.43 6.28 18.34
N PHE A 25 -8.16 5.93 18.11
CA PHE A 25 -7.10 6.85 17.68
C PHE A 25 -6.88 6.81 16.16
N ASN A 26 -7.72 6.09 15.40
CA ASN A 26 -7.56 5.83 13.97
C ASN A 26 -6.21 5.16 13.61
N ILE A 27 -5.67 4.36 14.55
CA ILE A 27 -4.45 3.58 14.33
C ILE A 27 -4.84 2.30 13.59
N PRO A 28 -4.08 1.90 12.54
CA PRO A 28 -4.34 0.68 11.78
C PRO A 28 -4.26 -0.58 12.64
N THR A 29 -5.11 -1.56 12.34
CA THR A 29 -5.18 -2.86 13.04
C THR A 29 -3.87 -3.65 12.99
N ILE A 30 -3.08 -3.49 11.93
CA ILE A 30 -1.74 -4.07 11.77
C ILE A 30 -0.86 -3.78 12.99
N ILE A 31 -0.90 -2.55 13.48
CA ILE A 31 -0.11 -2.11 14.62
C ILE A 31 -0.58 -2.82 15.90
N GLY A 32 -1.89 -3.00 16.06
CA GLY A 32 -2.45 -3.77 17.18
C GLY A 32 -2.00 -5.23 17.16
N TYR A 33 -1.91 -5.85 15.98
CA TYR A 33 -1.40 -7.21 15.85
C TYR A 33 0.09 -7.30 16.20
N ILE A 34 0.93 -6.35 15.77
CA ILE A 34 2.35 -6.32 16.13
C ILE A 34 2.52 -6.15 17.65
N PHE A 35 1.79 -5.21 18.27
CA PHE A 35 1.83 -5.04 19.73
C PHE A 35 1.30 -6.27 20.48
N THR A 36 0.31 -6.97 19.94
CA THR A 36 -0.19 -8.22 20.48
C THR A 36 0.92 -9.27 20.50
N GLY A 37 1.62 -9.44 19.37
CA GLY A 37 2.75 -10.38 19.28
C GLY A 37 3.86 -10.04 20.26
N PHE A 38 4.24 -8.77 20.35
CA PHE A 38 5.19 -8.28 21.33
C PHE A 38 4.75 -8.59 22.78
N ALA A 39 3.48 -8.30 23.11
CA ALA A 39 2.94 -8.57 24.44
C ALA A 39 2.94 -10.07 24.80
N ILE A 40 2.60 -10.94 23.84
CA ILE A 40 2.62 -12.40 24.02
C ILE A 40 4.05 -12.90 24.28
N ALA A 41 5.00 -12.47 23.48
CA ALA A 41 6.39 -12.88 23.63
C ALA A 41 6.99 -12.42 24.96
N TYR A 42 6.61 -11.23 25.42
CA TYR A 42 7.14 -10.64 26.65
C TYR A 42 6.44 -11.15 27.93
N LEU A 43 5.09 -11.27 27.91
CA LEU A 43 4.30 -11.62 29.10
C LEU A 43 4.23 -13.12 29.36
N PHE A 44 4.23 -13.93 28.29
CA PHE A 44 4.01 -15.37 28.41
C PHE A 44 5.24 -16.20 28.05
N GLU A 45 6.34 -15.56 27.62
CA GLU A 45 7.54 -16.24 27.10
C GLU A 45 7.24 -17.30 26.03
N LEU A 46 6.04 -17.17 25.40
CA LEU A 46 5.50 -18.11 24.44
C LEU A 46 5.88 -17.65 23.01
N GLY A 47 6.47 -18.54 22.27
CA GLY A 47 6.48 -18.45 20.81
C GLY A 47 7.72 -17.86 20.12
N ARG A 48 8.79 -17.50 20.83
CA ARG A 48 10.04 -17.03 20.18
C ARG A 48 10.64 -18.04 19.19
N ASN A 49 10.33 -19.34 19.29
CA ASN A 49 10.85 -20.41 18.45
C ASN A 49 9.75 -21.38 18.01
N ASN A 50 8.58 -20.90 17.57
CA ASN A 50 7.52 -21.79 17.13
C ASN A 50 7.43 -21.80 15.59
N ASP A 51 8.21 -22.68 14.96
CA ASP A 51 8.27 -22.83 13.48
C ASP A 51 6.88 -23.02 12.87
N SER A 52 5.98 -23.74 13.57
CA SER A 52 4.62 -23.97 13.07
C SER A 52 3.80 -22.69 12.94
N LEU A 53 3.94 -21.73 13.88
CA LEU A 53 3.28 -20.42 13.79
C LEU A 53 3.86 -19.58 12.67
N THR A 54 5.17 -19.64 12.47
CA THR A 54 5.86 -18.92 11.40
C THR A 54 5.39 -19.40 10.02
N HIS A 55 5.30 -20.72 9.82
CA HIS A 55 4.79 -21.25 8.55
C HIS A 55 3.33 -20.90 8.27
N ILE A 56 2.46 -20.94 9.30
CA ILE A 56 1.06 -20.52 9.12
C ILE A 56 1.00 -19.01 8.80
N ALA A 57 1.84 -18.21 9.44
CA ALA A 57 1.91 -16.77 9.22
C ALA A 57 2.41 -16.40 7.81
N GLU A 58 3.30 -17.21 7.22
CA GLU A 58 3.77 -17.03 5.82
C GLU A 58 2.60 -17.10 4.83
N PHE A 59 1.58 -17.92 5.10
CA PHE A 59 0.35 -17.89 4.31
C PHE A 59 -0.37 -16.54 4.36
N GLY A 60 -0.23 -15.78 5.43
CA GLY A 60 -0.76 -14.42 5.52
C GLY A 60 -0.17 -13.50 4.45
N ILE A 61 1.14 -13.59 4.20
CA ILE A 61 1.81 -12.84 3.12
C ILE A 61 1.31 -13.32 1.75
N VAL A 62 1.13 -14.63 1.57
CA VAL A 62 0.61 -15.22 0.32
C VAL A 62 -0.76 -14.64 0.01
N PHE A 63 -1.68 -14.62 0.98
CA PHE A 63 -3.02 -14.06 0.79
C PHE A 63 -3.02 -12.55 0.62
N LEU A 64 -2.14 -11.84 1.31
CA LEU A 64 -1.95 -10.40 1.11
C LEU A 64 -1.55 -10.12 -0.34
N MET A 65 -0.52 -10.80 -0.84
CA MET A 65 -0.03 -10.63 -2.21
C MET A 65 -1.07 -11.01 -3.26
N PHE A 66 -1.85 -12.06 -3.00
CA PHE A 66 -2.98 -12.44 -3.86
C PHE A 66 -4.03 -11.31 -3.96
N THR A 67 -4.45 -10.75 -2.83
CA THR A 67 -5.45 -9.67 -2.83
C THR A 67 -4.96 -8.41 -3.51
N ILE A 68 -3.69 -8.08 -3.34
CA ILE A 68 -3.09 -6.96 -4.08
C ILE A 68 -3.11 -7.24 -5.57
N GLY A 69 -2.75 -8.47 -5.97
CA GLY A 69 -2.88 -8.89 -7.36
C GLY A 69 -4.30 -8.70 -7.91
N LEU A 70 -5.35 -9.00 -7.11
CA LEU A 70 -6.75 -8.79 -7.49
C LEU A 70 -7.12 -7.31 -7.70
N GLU A 71 -6.54 -6.41 -6.93
CA GLU A 71 -6.80 -4.97 -7.07
C GLU A 71 -6.17 -4.39 -8.35
N PHE A 72 -5.18 -5.10 -8.92
CA PHE A 72 -4.45 -4.67 -10.10
C PHE A 72 -5.30 -4.76 -11.36
N SER A 73 -5.85 -3.62 -11.82
CA SER A 73 -6.46 -3.48 -13.14
C SER A 73 -5.52 -2.77 -14.10
N ILE A 74 -5.09 -3.46 -15.14
CA ILE A 74 -4.20 -2.92 -16.18
C ILE A 74 -4.83 -1.67 -16.84
N LYS A 75 -6.15 -1.65 -17.02
CA LYS A 75 -6.86 -0.51 -17.60
C LYS A 75 -6.74 0.74 -16.73
N HIS A 76 -6.87 0.60 -15.39
CA HIS A 76 -6.76 1.71 -14.46
C HIS A 76 -5.32 2.26 -14.40
N LEU A 77 -4.32 1.38 -14.40
CA LEU A 77 -2.91 1.74 -14.47
C LEU A 77 -2.57 2.54 -15.73
N MET A 78 -3.09 2.11 -16.88
CA MET A 78 -2.85 2.81 -18.15
C MET A 78 -3.49 4.19 -18.20
N ALA A 79 -4.62 4.39 -17.53
CA ALA A 79 -5.25 5.72 -17.41
C ALA A 79 -4.39 6.70 -16.60
N MET A 80 -3.58 6.22 -15.66
CA MET A 80 -2.69 7.01 -14.80
C MET A 80 -1.20 6.81 -15.12
N LYS A 81 -0.85 6.36 -16.33
CA LYS A 81 0.50 5.91 -16.71
C LYS A 81 1.63 6.85 -16.33
N LYS A 82 1.45 8.17 -16.40
CA LYS A 82 2.48 9.15 -16.04
C LYS A 82 2.69 9.18 -14.52
N ASP A 83 1.62 9.15 -13.74
CA ASP A 83 1.69 9.21 -12.29
C ASP A 83 2.25 7.90 -11.71
N VAL A 84 1.87 6.78 -12.30
CA VAL A 84 2.34 5.44 -11.90
C VAL A 84 3.77 5.22 -12.38
N PHE A 85 4.00 5.14 -13.69
CA PHE A 85 5.27 4.65 -14.21
C PHE A 85 6.39 5.71 -14.18
N PHE A 86 6.10 6.99 -14.42
CA PHE A 86 7.15 7.99 -14.39
C PHE A 86 7.47 8.44 -12.96
N PHE A 87 6.49 8.99 -12.23
CA PHE A 87 6.74 9.49 -10.88
C PHE A 87 6.98 8.37 -9.87
N GLY A 88 6.27 7.22 -9.99
CA GLY A 88 6.49 6.07 -9.13
C GLY A 88 7.86 5.44 -9.33
N LEU A 89 8.28 5.19 -10.58
CA LEU A 89 9.61 4.66 -10.88
C LEU A 89 10.71 5.60 -10.35
N LEU A 90 10.57 6.91 -10.60
CA LEU A 90 11.55 7.89 -10.15
C LEU A 90 11.67 7.89 -8.61
N GLN A 91 10.52 7.86 -7.92
CA GLN A 91 10.49 7.85 -6.46
C GLN A 91 11.16 6.58 -5.90
N VAL A 92 10.75 5.39 -6.36
CA VAL A 92 11.31 4.12 -5.87
C VAL A 92 12.81 4.03 -6.18
N SER A 93 13.23 4.40 -7.38
CA SER A 93 14.64 4.35 -7.78
C SER A 93 15.50 5.34 -7.00
N LEU A 94 15.06 6.59 -6.84
CA LEU A 94 15.84 7.60 -6.11
C LEU A 94 15.88 7.31 -4.61
N VAL A 95 14.71 7.02 -4.00
CA VAL A 95 14.68 6.72 -2.57
C VAL A 95 15.44 5.43 -2.27
N GLY A 96 15.13 4.35 -3.00
CA GLY A 96 15.77 3.06 -2.81
C GLY A 96 17.27 3.11 -3.06
N GLY A 97 17.69 3.75 -4.16
CA GLY A 97 19.10 3.88 -4.52
C GLY A 97 19.91 4.71 -3.53
N VAL A 98 19.41 5.88 -3.11
CA VAL A 98 20.13 6.73 -2.15
C VAL A 98 20.20 6.10 -0.76
N ILE A 99 19.08 5.49 -0.29
CA ILE A 99 19.12 4.78 1.00
C ILE A 99 20.08 3.58 0.90
N ALA A 100 20.09 2.82 -0.20
CA ALA A 100 21.03 1.73 -0.40
C ALA A 100 22.48 2.20 -0.34
N LEU A 101 22.81 3.25 -1.09
CA LEU A 101 24.15 3.83 -1.07
C LEU A 101 24.52 4.34 0.33
N SER A 102 23.62 5.07 1.00
CA SER A 102 23.86 5.54 2.36
C SER A 102 24.08 4.38 3.33
N THR A 103 23.32 3.30 3.20
CA THR A 103 23.43 2.10 4.04
C THR A 103 24.75 1.38 3.80
N GLU A 104 25.22 1.28 2.56
CA GLU A 104 26.52 0.69 2.21
C GLU A 104 27.68 1.55 2.71
N TYR A 105 27.70 2.86 2.39
CA TYR A 105 28.87 3.70 2.64
C TYR A 105 28.95 4.27 4.07
N LEU A 106 27.80 4.59 4.70
CA LEU A 106 27.80 5.19 6.05
C LEU A 106 27.75 4.14 7.15
N PHE A 107 27.07 3.01 6.92
CA PHE A 107 26.91 1.97 7.94
C PHE A 107 27.73 0.70 7.65
N GLY A 108 28.44 0.64 6.52
CA GLY A 108 29.30 -0.49 6.17
C GLY A 108 28.55 -1.81 5.94
N ILE A 109 27.25 -1.74 5.60
CA ILE A 109 26.45 -2.92 5.36
C ILE A 109 26.74 -3.46 3.95
N GLU A 110 26.80 -4.79 3.81
CA GLU A 110 27.06 -5.44 2.53
C GLU A 110 26.10 -4.93 1.44
N LYS A 111 26.63 -4.72 0.24
CA LYS A 111 25.90 -4.14 -0.90
C LYS A 111 24.57 -4.81 -1.20
N LYS A 112 24.50 -6.15 -1.16
CA LYS A 112 23.26 -6.90 -1.40
C LYS A 112 22.20 -6.56 -0.35
N SER A 113 22.58 -6.56 0.91
CA SER A 113 21.73 -6.20 2.04
C SER A 113 21.30 -4.73 1.97
N ALA A 114 22.24 -3.83 1.66
CA ALA A 114 21.97 -2.40 1.52
C ALA A 114 20.94 -2.10 0.42
N ILE A 115 21.02 -2.80 -0.72
CA ILE A 115 20.02 -2.69 -1.80
C ILE A 115 18.63 -3.10 -1.30
N ILE A 116 18.51 -4.25 -0.65
CA ILE A 116 17.21 -4.73 -0.13
C ILE A 116 16.64 -3.75 0.90
N ILE A 117 17.46 -3.26 1.84
CA ILE A 117 17.06 -2.26 2.83
C ILE A 117 16.56 -0.99 2.14
N GLY A 118 17.32 -0.46 1.18
CA GLY A 118 16.98 0.76 0.47
C GLY A 118 15.63 0.66 -0.23
N TYR A 119 15.42 -0.39 -0.99
CA TYR A 119 14.18 -0.59 -1.72
C TYR A 119 13.00 -0.97 -0.81
N ALA A 120 13.22 -1.71 0.28
CA ALA A 120 12.20 -1.95 1.30
C ALA A 120 11.71 -0.65 1.94
N LEU A 121 12.61 0.25 2.31
CA LEU A 121 12.28 1.54 2.92
C LEU A 121 11.71 2.56 1.92
N ALA A 122 11.91 2.36 0.61
CA ALA A 122 11.30 3.19 -0.43
C ALA A 122 9.78 3.03 -0.51
N LEU A 123 9.24 1.88 -0.09
CA LEU A 123 7.81 1.58 -0.11
C LEU A 123 7.06 2.34 1.01
N SER A 124 5.81 2.69 0.73
CA SER A 124 4.92 3.38 1.67
C SER A 124 3.63 2.57 1.85
N SER A 125 2.90 2.78 2.96
CA SER A 125 1.66 2.04 3.21
C SER A 125 0.53 2.53 2.33
N THR A 126 0.15 1.70 1.36
CA THR A 126 -1.01 1.93 0.49
C THR A 126 -2.30 1.90 1.29
N ALA A 127 -2.47 0.91 2.16
CA ALA A 127 -3.68 0.72 2.94
C ALA A 127 -4.00 1.92 3.86
N ILE A 128 -3.00 2.44 4.59
CA ILE A 128 -3.20 3.57 5.53
C ILE A 128 -3.53 4.85 4.77
N VAL A 129 -2.74 5.18 3.73
CA VAL A 129 -2.90 6.43 2.99
C VAL A 129 -4.23 6.46 2.26
N LEU A 130 -4.56 5.40 1.51
CA LEU A 130 -5.80 5.35 0.74
C LEU A 130 -7.03 5.33 1.62
N LYS A 131 -7.00 4.60 2.75
CA LYS A 131 -8.09 4.62 3.72
C LYS A 131 -8.36 6.03 4.23
N ILE A 132 -7.33 6.73 4.71
CA ILE A 132 -7.49 8.08 5.24
C ILE A 132 -7.91 9.07 4.16
N PHE A 133 -7.37 8.93 2.94
CA PHE A 133 -7.75 9.78 1.81
C PHE A 133 -9.20 9.54 1.38
N ASN A 134 -9.66 8.29 1.40
CA ASN A 134 -11.03 7.93 1.06
C ASN A 134 -12.02 8.45 2.13
N ASP A 135 -11.73 8.18 3.41
CA ASP A 135 -12.55 8.62 4.55
C ASP A 135 -12.71 10.15 4.60
N ARG A 136 -11.77 10.90 4.03
CA ARG A 136 -11.75 12.37 4.01
C ARG A 136 -12.05 12.99 2.65
N GLY A 137 -12.41 12.19 1.65
CA GLY A 137 -12.67 12.66 0.28
C GLY A 137 -11.44 13.23 -0.44
N MET A 138 -10.23 12.97 0.06
CA MET A 138 -8.99 13.54 -0.47
C MET A 138 -8.44 12.79 -1.69
N ILE A 139 -8.95 11.60 -1.97
CA ILE A 139 -8.44 10.73 -3.05
C ILE A 139 -8.58 11.37 -4.44
N HIS A 140 -9.60 12.19 -4.63
CA HIS A 140 -9.87 12.89 -5.90
C HIS A 140 -9.10 14.21 -6.04
N THR A 141 -8.43 14.69 -5.00
CA THR A 141 -7.56 15.88 -5.07
C THR A 141 -6.33 15.64 -5.93
N VAL A 142 -5.67 16.71 -6.37
CA VAL A 142 -4.45 16.60 -7.20
C VAL A 142 -3.37 15.81 -6.45
N TYR A 143 -3.11 16.13 -5.17
CA TYR A 143 -2.11 15.40 -4.38
C TYR A 143 -2.54 13.97 -4.06
N GLY A 144 -3.84 13.71 -3.87
CA GLY A 144 -4.37 12.36 -3.66
C GLY A 144 -4.13 11.47 -4.87
N ARG A 145 -4.41 11.95 -6.08
CA ARG A 145 -4.13 11.20 -7.32
C ARG A 145 -2.64 10.97 -7.56
N LYS A 146 -1.78 11.96 -7.25
CA LYS A 146 -0.32 11.79 -7.34
C LYS A 146 0.17 10.74 -6.35
N ALA A 147 -0.30 10.79 -5.09
CA ALA A 147 0.02 9.78 -4.10
C ALA A 147 -0.46 8.38 -4.53
N LEU A 148 -1.71 8.25 -5.00
CA LEU A 148 -2.24 6.99 -5.52
C LEU A 148 -1.38 6.42 -6.66
N GLY A 149 -1.00 7.25 -7.63
CA GLY A 149 -0.15 6.80 -8.74
C GLY A 149 1.20 6.27 -8.26
N ILE A 150 1.86 6.96 -7.33
CA ILE A 150 3.14 6.51 -6.77
C ILE A 150 2.97 5.22 -5.96
N LEU A 151 1.94 5.12 -5.11
CA LEU A 151 1.63 3.93 -4.33
C LEU A 151 1.39 2.71 -5.22
N LEU A 152 0.60 2.85 -6.28
CA LEU A 152 0.36 1.77 -7.24
C LEU A 152 1.66 1.28 -7.90
N PHE A 153 2.61 2.17 -8.18
CA PHE A 153 3.91 1.73 -8.69
C PHE A 153 4.75 1.03 -7.60
N GLN A 154 4.70 1.51 -6.36
CA GLN A 154 5.40 0.88 -5.24
C GLN A 154 4.90 -0.56 -5.04
N ASP A 155 3.60 -0.81 -5.16
CA ASP A 155 3.03 -2.15 -5.07
C ASP A 155 3.53 -3.07 -6.21
N ILE A 156 3.70 -2.53 -7.43
CA ILE A 156 4.35 -3.26 -8.54
C ILE A 156 5.83 -3.53 -8.23
N ALA A 157 6.53 -2.57 -7.64
CA ALA A 157 7.95 -2.67 -7.36
C ALA A 157 8.27 -3.73 -6.28
N VAL A 158 7.29 -4.16 -5.47
CA VAL A 158 7.46 -5.28 -4.54
C VAL A 158 7.94 -6.54 -5.26
N ILE A 159 7.45 -6.79 -6.48
CA ILE A 159 7.79 -8.00 -7.26
C ILE A 159 9.30 -8.09 -7.53
N PRO A 160 9.94 -7.11 -8.20
CA PRO A 160 11.37 -7.16 -8.45
C PRO A 160 12.20 -7.16 -7.14
N ILE A 161 11.71 -6.55 -6.06
CA ILE A 161 12.41 -6.59 -4.77
C ILE A 161 12.40 -8.01 -4.19
N LEU A 162 11.28 -8.71 -4.24
CA LEU A 162 11.19 -10.11 -3.81
C LEU A 162 12.06 -11.02 -4.67
N LEU A 163 12.15 -10.76 -5.99
CA LEU A 163 13.07 -11.46 -6.88
C LEU A 163 14.54 -11.21 -6.52
N MET A 164 14.89 -9.96 -6.15
CA MET A 164 16.25 -9.64 -5.68
C MET A 164 16.62 -10.44 -4.43
N ILE A 165 15.70 -10.63 -3.47
CA ILE A 165 15.96 -11.44 -2.28
C ILE A 165 16.34 -12.87 -2.70
N ASN A 166 15.55 -13.49 -3.59
CA ASN A 166 15.84 -14.84 -4.07
C ASN A 166 17.21 -14.93 -4.79
N ILE A 167 17.53 -13.96 -5.65
CA ILE A 167 18.80 -13.91 -6.38
C ILE A 167 19.98 -13.72 -5.42
N PHE A 168 19.84 -12.83 -4.43
CA PHE A 168 20.94 -12.51 -3.51
C PHE A 168 21.17 -13.59 -2.45
N SER A 169 20.16 -14.37 -2.11
CA SER A 169 20.26 -15.50 -1.17
C SER A 169 21.00 -16.70 -1.79
N ASN A 170 21.01 -16.84 -3.11
CA ASN A 170 21.73 -17.91 -3.82
C ASN A 170 23.21 -17.55 -3.97
N GLN A 171 24.07 -18.15 -3.17
CA GLN A 171 25.51 -17.88 -3.15
C GLN A 171 26.35 -18.73 -4.15
N GLU A 172 25.79 -19.82 -4.68
CA GLU A 172 26.56 -20.83 -5.43
C GLU A 172 26.68 -20.59 -6.95
N SER A 173 25.94 -19.64 -7.51
CA SER A 173 25.88 -19.45 -8.97
C SER A 173 26.46 -18.10 -9.39
N SER A 174 27.09 -18.05 -10.59
CA SER A 174 27.53 -16.78 -11.15
C SER A 174 26.31 -15.86 -11.44
N LEU A 175 26.49 -14.55 -11.26
CA LEU A 175 25.42 -13.57 -11.46
C LEU A 175 24.77 -13.68 -12.85
N SER A 176 25.55 -13.95 -13.89
CA SER A 176 25.06 -14.12 -15.27
C SER A 176 24.17 -15.35 -15.41
N THR A 177 24.54 -16.47 -14.79
CA THR A 177 23.74 -17.72 -14.81
C THR A 177 22.42 -17.51 -14.06
N LEU A 178 22.48 -16.86 -12.87
CA LEU A 178 21.28 -16.54 -12.09
C LEU A 178 20.32 -15.62 -12.86
N LEU A 179 20.84 -14.59 -13.51
CA LEU A 179 20.00 -13.69 -14.32
C LEU A 179 19.34 -14.38 -15.51
N LEU A 180 20.09 -15.24 -16.23
CA LEU A 180 19.53 -16.02 -17.32
C LEU A 180 18.48 -17.03 -16.83
N GLN A 181 18.77 -17.76 -15.78
CA GLN A 181 17.82 -18.70 -15.18
C GLN A 181 16.56 -17.99 -14.69
N THR A 182 16.70 -16.86 -13.99
CA THR A 182 15.58 -16.03 -13.54
C THR A 182 14.77 -15.53 -14.73
N PHE A 183 15.42 -15.07 -15.81
CA PHE A 183 14.73 -14.63 -17.02
C PHE A 183 13.88 -15.74 -17.64
N TYR A 184 14.44 -16.94 -17.82
CA TYR A 184 13.69 -18.09 -18.33
C TYR A 184 12.53 -18.48 -17.40
N SER A 185 12.76 -18.50 -16.09
CA SER A 185 11.72 -18.80 -15.10
C SER A 185 10.60 -17.76 -15.12
N VAL A 186 10.93 -16.47 -15.27
CA VAL A 186 9.92 -15.39 -15.42
C VAL A 186 9.10 -15.58 -16.69
N VAL A 187 9.73 -15.87 -17.83
CA VAL A 187 9.03 -16.10 -19.10
C VAL A 187 8.11 -17.32 -18.99
N ILE A 188 8.59 -18.40 -18.37
CA ILE A 188 7.80 -19.62 -18.18
C ILE A 188 6.61 -19.36 -17.28
N ILE A 189 6.79 -18.71 -16.11
CA ILE A 189 5.69 -18.48 -15.17
C ILE A 189 4.65 -17.53 -15.76
N LEU A 190 5.07 -16.45 -16.42
CA LEU A 190 4.15 -15.50 -17.06
C LEU A 190 3.41 -16.17 -18.23
N GLY A 191 4.10 -17.00 -19.03
CA GLY A 191 3.48 -17.78 -20.10
C GLY A 191 2.45 -18.78 -19.59
N LEU A 192 2.79 -19.56 -18.56
CA LEU A 192 1.87 -20.48 -17.90
C LEU A 192 0.66 -19.76 -17.30
N MET A 193 0.90 -18.69 -16.55
CA MET A 193 -0.17 -17.90 -15.94
C MET A 193 -1.09 -17.30 -17.01
N PHE A 194 -0.54 -16.78 -18.09
CA PHE A 194 -1.35 -16.27 -19.21
C PHE A 194 -2.20 -17.38 -19.85
N LEU A 195 -1.63 -18.55 -20.11
CA LEU A 195 -2.36 -19.68 -20.68
C LEU A 195 -3.47 -20.17 -19.74
N ILE A 196 -3.15 -20.35 -18.46
CA ILE A 196 -4.12 -20.78 -17.44
C ILE A 196 -5.23 -19.72 -17.30
N GLY A 197 -4.89 -18.43 -17.19
CA GLY A 197 -5.86 -17.34 -17.06
C GLY A 197 -6.80 -17.24 -18.26
N LYS A 198 -6.26 -17.34 -19.46
CA LYS A 198 -7.04 -17.20 -20.69
C LYS A 198 -7.94 -18.39 -20.98
N TYR A 199 -7.45 -19.63 -20.80
CA TYR A 199 -8.13 -20.82 -21.28
C TYR A 199 -8.77 -21.67 -20.18
N VAL A 200 -8.18 -21.68 -18.97
CA VAL A 200 -8.60 -22.57 -17.89
C VAL A 200 -9.46 -21.84 -16.86
N LEU A 201 -8.99 -20.69 -16.37
CA LEU A 201 -9.59 -20.00 -15.24
C LEU A 201 -11.09 -19.75 -15.40
N ASN A 202 -11.52 -19.06 -16.45
CA ASN A 202 -12.91 -18.69 -16.63
C ASN A 202 -13.80 -19.94 -16.85
N ARG A 203 -13.32 -20.95 -17.55
CA ARG A 203 -14.07 -22.19 -17.74
C ARG A 203 -14.20 -22.98 -16.45
N PHE A 204 -13.13 -23.05 -15.67
CA PHE A 204 -13.13 -23.75 -14.39
C PHE A 204 -14.03 -23.04 -13.38
N LEU A 205 -13.91 -21.71 -13.22
CA LEU A 205 -14.77 -20.94 -12.32
C LEU A 205 -16.23 -21.00 -12.74
N SER A 206 -16.57 -21.02 -14.02
CA SER A 206 -17.95 -21.18 -14.47
C SER A 206 -18.54 -22.56 -14.12
N LEU A 207 -17.72 -23.62 -14.18
CA LEU A 207 -18.11 -24.96 -13.71
C LEU A 207 -18.35 -24.98 -12.19
N VAL A 208 -17.50 -24.31 -11.44
CA VAL A 208 -17.60 -24.21 -9.98
C VAL A 208 -18.85 -23.43 -9.57
N VAL A 209 -19.13 -22.32 -10.23
CA VAL A 209 -20.34 -21.52 -9.97
C VAL A 209 -21.62 -22.30 -10.33
N TRP A 210 -21.56 -23.18 -11.36
CA TRP A 210 -22.70 -24.06 -11.69
C TRP A 210 -23.01 -25.07 -10.58
N ALA A 211 -22.04 -25.40 -9.71
CA ALA A 211 -22.28 -26.26 -8.55
C ALA A 211 -23.10 -25.57 -7.43
N ASP A 212 -23.33 -24.27 -7.53
CA ASP A 212 -24.16 -23.43 -6.63
C ASP A 212 -23.83 -23.64 -5.13
N THR A 213 -22.54 -23.76 -4.83
CA THR A 213 -22.03 -24.03 -3.49
C THR A 213 -20.86 -23.12 -3.18
N GLU A 214 -21.00 -22.28 -2.16
CA GLU A 214 -20.00 -21.28 -1.77
C GLU A 214 -18.66 -21.91 -1.34
N GLU A 215 -18.71 -23.04 -0.62
CA GLU A 215 -17.53 -23.76 -0.15
C GLU A 215 -16.69 -24.29 -1.34
N ILE A 216 -17.34 -24.79 -2.39
CA ILE A 216 -16.64 -25.26 -3.61
C ILE A 216 -16.00 -24.09 -4.34
N PHE A 217 -16.66 -22.92 -4.38
CA PHE A 217 -16.09 -21.72 -4.99
C PHE A 217 -14.83 -21.25 -4.25
N ILE A 218 -14.90 -21.13 -2.92
CA ILE A 218 -13.75 -20.75 -2.08
C ILE A 218 -12.60 -21.75 -2.26
N ALA A 219 -12.90 -23.07 -2.19
CA ALA A 219 -11.90 -24.11 -2.37
C ALA A 219 -11.22 -24.05 -3.75
N ALA A 220 -11.99 -23.74 -4.81
CA ALA A 220 -11.48 -23.58 -6.15
C ALA A 220 -10.54 -22.37 -6.27
N VAL A 221 -10.89 -21.24 -5.68
CA VAL A 221 -10.03 -20.05 -5.65
C VAL A 221 -8.75 -20.34 -4.85
N LEU A 222 -8.86 -20.98 -3.68
CA LEU A 222 -7.70 -21.41 -2.89
C LEU A 222 -6.77 -22.34 -3.68
N LEU A 223 -7.34 -23.28 -4.44
CA LEU A 223 -6.58 -24.17 -5.31
C LEU A 223 -5.73 -23.38 -6.31
N PHE A 224 -6.28 -22.34 -6.94
CA PHE A 224 -5.53 -21.47 -7.84
C PHE A 224 -4.45 -20.68 -7.16
N VAL A 225 -4.74 -20.10 -5.99
CA VAL A 225 -3.76 -19.31 -5.21
C VAL A 225 -2.60 -20.18 -4.77
N VAL A 226 -2.91 -21.30 -4.11
CA VAL A 226 -1.87 -22.22 -3.60
C VAL A 226 -1.15 -22.89 -4.76
N GLY A 227 -1.86 -23.31 -5.81
CA GLY A 227 -1.27 -23.93 -7.00
C GLY A 227 -0.31 -22.99 -7.73
N ALA A 228 -0.68 -21.72 -7.92
CA ALA A 228 0.20 -20.73 -8.55
C ALA A 228 1.41 -20.39 -7.65
N SER A 229 1.20 -20.31 -6.32
CA SER A 229 2.29 -20.13 -5.35
C SER A 229 3.28 -21.29 -5.40
N PHE A 230 2.79 -22.52 -5.46
CA PHE A 230 3.61 -23.72 -5.56
C PHE A 230 4.37 -23.79 -6.89
N LEU A 231 3.71 -23.48 -8.02
CA LEU A 231 4.36 -23.40 -9.33
C LEU A 231 5.47 -22.35 -9.36
N ALA A 232 5.24 -21.19 -8.76
CA ALA A 232 6.27 -20.16 -8.66
C ALA A 232 7.47 -20.66 -7.84
N HIS A 233 7.21 -21.36 -6.72
CA HIS A 233 8.25 -21.90 -5.87
C HIS A 233 9.09 -22.97 -6.61
N MET A 234 8.47 -23.85 -7.39
CA MET A 234 9.16 -24.82 -8.21
C MET A 234 10.09 -24.17 -9.27
N LEU A 235 9.77 -22.95 -9.69
CA LEU A 235 10.57 -22.16 -10.64
C LEU A 235 11.62 -21.29 -9.95
N GLY A 236 11.81 -21.44 -8.62
CA GLY A 236 12.79 -20.70 -7.83
C GLY A 236 12.32 -19.33 -7.36
N PHE A 237 11.02 -19.05 -7.35
CA PHE A 237 10.44 -17.82 -6.84
C PHE A 237 9.81 -17.99 -5.45
N SER A 238 9.44 -16.88 -4.79
CA SER A 238 8.69 -16.95 -3.56
C SER A 238 7.24 -17.39 -3.78
N TYR A 239 6.65 -18.03 -2.79
CA TYR A 239 5.21 -18.35 -2.76
C TYR A 239 4.35 -17.09 -2.97
N SER A 240 4.77 -15.98 -2.38
CA SER A 240 4.11 -14.68 -2.45
C SER A 240 4.01 -14.12 -3.86
N LEU A 241 5.07 -14.29 -4.68
CA LEU A 241 5.04 -13.88 -6.08
C LEU A 241 4.02 -14.70 -6.88
N GLY A 242 3.95 -16.00 -6.65
CA GLY A 242 2.97 -16.86 -7.33
C GLY A 242 1.53 -16.46 -6.99
N ALA A 243 1.27 -16.18 -5.71
CA ALA A 243 -0.04 -15.68 -5.26
C ALA A 243 -0.41 -14.34 -5.89
N PHE A 244 0.54 -13.40 -5.96
CA PHE A 244 0.33 -12.12 -6.64
C PHE A 244 -0.06 -12.30 -8.11
N LEU A 245 0.66 -13.16 -8.83
CA LEU A 245 0.34 -13.46 -10.23
C LEU A 245 -1.04 -14.11 -10.40
N ALA A 246 -1.43 -15.01 -9.47
CA ALA A 246 -2.77 -15.58 -9.44
C ALA A 246 -3.85 -14.50 -9.24
N GLY A 247 -3.62 -13.57 -8.30
CA GLY A 247 -4.51 -12.43 -8.06
C GLY A 247 -4.65 -11.54 -9.29
N MET A 248 -3.54 -11.20 -9.93
CA MET A 248 -3.51 -10.40 -11.15
C MET A 248 -4.28 -11.08 -12.29
N MET A 249 -4.14 -12.39 -12.41
CA MET A 249 -4.86 -13.20 -13.40
C MET A 249 -6.37 -13.19 -13.13
N MET A 250 -6.77 -13.26 -11.86
CA MET A 250 -8.18 -13.24 -11.46
C MET A 250 -8.80 -11.83 -11.48
N SER A 251 -7.99 -10.76 -11.47
CA SER A 251 -8.45 -9.37 -11.50
C SER A 251 -9.27 -9.01 -12.75
N GLU A 252 -9.01 -9.70 -13.86
CA GLU A 252 -9.73 -9.54 -15.13
C GLU A 252 -10.93 -10.52 -15.27
N SER A 253 -11.16 -11.38 -14.25
CA SER A 253 -12.29 -12.30 -14.22
C SER A 253 -13.59 -11.58 -13.87
N GLN A 254 -14.71 -12.05 -14.44
CA GLN A 254 -16.06 -11.59 -14.07
C GLN A 254 -16.43 -11.91 -12.61
N TYR A 255 -15.72 -12.84 -11.97
CA TYR A 255 -15.93 -13.26 -10.58
C TYR A 255 -15.05 -12.49 -9.57
N LYS A 256 -14.30 -11.48 -10.01
CA LYS A 256 -13.37 -10.69 -9.18
C LYS A 256 -14.00 -10.24 -7.85
N HIS A 257 -15.16 -9.62 -7.90
CA HIS A 257 -15.81 -9.07 -6.70
C HIS A 257 -16.26 -10.15 -5.71
N GLN A 258 -16.70 -11.30 -6.22
CA GLN A 258 -17.04 -12.43 -5.37
C GLN A 258 -15.79 -13.00 -4.72
N ILE A 259 -14.72 -13.25 -5.49
CA ILE A 259 -13.43 -13.71 -4.98
C ILE A 259 -12.91 -12.79 -3.89
N GLU A 260 -12.98 -11.48 -4.12
CA GLU A 260 -12.56 -10.47 -3.15
C GLU A 260 -13.39 -10.55 -1.87
N ALA A 261 -14.71 -10.60 -1.97
CA ALA A 261 -15.60 -10.66 -0.82
C ALA A 261 -15.38 -11.92 0.03
N ASP A 262 -15.21 -13.07 -0.61
CA ASP A 262 -15.08 -14.38 0.07
C ASP A 262 -13.69 -14.56 0.70
N LEU A 263 -12.62 -13.99 0.13
CA LEU A 263 -11.26 -14.19 0.63
C LEU A 263 -10.76 -13.10 1.59
N VAL A 264 -11.34 -11.91 1.59
CA VAL A 264 -10.95 -10.83 2.50
C VAL A 264 -10.94 -11.24 3.98
N PRO A 265 -11.95 -11.96 4.52
CA PRO A 265 -11.93 -12.39 5.91
C PRO A 265 -10.75 -13.33 6.24
N PHE A 266 -10.43 -14.27 5.33
CA PHE A 266 -9.30 -15.18 5.49
C PHE A 266 -7.96 -14.43 5.42
N ARG A 267 -7.82 -13.52 4.47
CA ARG A 267 -6.66 -12.65 4.35
C ARG A 267 -6.42 -11.87 5.64
N ASP A 268 -7.43 -11.19 6.15
CA ASP A 268 -7.32 -10.32 7.31
C ASP A 268 -6.92 -11.10 8.55
N LEU A 269 -7.44 -12.31 8.71
CA LEU A 269 -7.12 -13.20 9.82
C LEU A 269 -5.67 -13.71 9.74
N LEU A 270 -5.26 -14.21 8.57
CA LEU A 270 -3.90 -14.73 8.35
C LEU A 270 -2.86 -13.61 8.37
N LEU A 271 -3.20 -12.43 7.84
CA LEU A 271 -2.36 -11.24 7.91
C LEU A 271 -2.18 -10.77 9.37
N GLY A 272 -3.25 -10.81 10.16
CA GLY A 272 -3.18 -10.56 11.60
C GLY A 272 -2.21 -11.50 12.28
N LEU A 273 -2.27 -12.81 11.98
CA LEU A 273 -1.36 -13.81 12.51
C LEU A 273 0.10 -13.53 12.08
N PHE A 274 0.32 -13.18 10.82
CA PHE A 274 1.67 -12.78 10.34
C PHE A 274 2.22 -11.60 11.15
N PHE A 275 1.44 -10.54 11.34
CA PHE A 275 1.94 -9.38 12.10
C PHE A 275 2.11 -9.68 13.59
N ILE A 276 1.34 -10.62 14.16
CA ILE A 276 1.58 -11.13 15.50
C ILE A 276 2.95 -11.81 15.55
N THR A 277 3.29 -12.70 14.59
CA THR A 277 4.61 -13.36 14.58
C THR A 277 5.76 -12.38 14.37
N VAL A 278 5.59 -11.35 13.55
CA VAL A 278 6.56 -10.24 13.43
C VAL A 278 6.73 -9.54 14.79
N GLY A 279 5.64 -9.25 15.49
CA GLY A 279 5.68 -8.65 16.81
C GLY A 279 6.38 -9.51 17.86
N MET A 280 6.20 -10.85 17.81
CA MET A 280 6.86 -11.80 18.70
C MET A 280 8.39 -11.85 18.55
N GLN A 281 8.91 -11.47 17.37
CA GLN A 281 10.35 -11.41 17.10
C GLN A 281 10.99 -10.14 17.65
N ILE A 282 10.22 -9.13 18.06
CA ILE A 282 10.74 -7.86 18.57
C ILE A 282 11.37 -8.06 19.95
N ASP A 283 12.64 -7.67 20.09
CA ASP A 283 13.37 -7.69 21.35
C ASP A 283 13.40 -6.31 21.99
N LEU A 284 12.82 -6.19 23.19
CA LEU A 284 12.75 -4.93 23.94
C LEU A 284 14.12 -4.43 24.35
N SER A 285 15.05 -5.32 24.71
CA SER A 285 16.41 -4.96 25.10
C SER A 285 17.14 -4.29 23.95
N LEU A 286 16.99 -4.86 22.75
CA LEU A 286 17.57 -4.34 21.52
C LEU A 286 17.00 -2.97 21.13
N ILE A 287 15.70 -2.74 21.36
CA ILE A 287 15.06 -1.43 21.15
C ILE A 287 15.62 -0.39 22.10
N ILE A 288 15.75 -0.74 23.40
CA ILE A 288 16.28 0.18 24.43
C ILE A 288 17.76 0.52 24.15
N GLU A 289 18.55 -0.46 23.76
CA GLU A 289 19.96 -0.25 23.41
C GLU A 289 20.14 0.62 22.15
N ASN A 290 19.23 0.49 21.17
CA ASN A 290 19.33 1.14 19.86
C ASN A 290 18.32 2.25 19.64
N TYR A 291 17.68 2.79 20.69
CA TYR A 291 16.61 3.81 20.55
C TYR A 291 17.04 5.03 19.75
N ALA A 292 18.28 5.49 19.93
CA ALA A 292 18.82 6.63 19.21
C ALA A 292 18.93 6.35 17.70
N MET A 293 19.35 5.12 17.32
CA MET A 293 19.44 4.69 15.92
C MET A 293 18.05 4.56 15.29
N ILE A 294 17.08 4.06 16.04
CA ILE A 294 15.67 3.94 15.61
C ILE A 294 15.09 5.33 15.34
N LEU A 295 15.27 6.29 16.27
CA LEU A 295 14.76 7.65 16.11
C LEU A 295 15.47 8.39 14.97
N LEU A 296 16.76 8.20 14.82
CA LEU A 296 17.55 8.79 13.73
C LEU A 296 17.09 8.24 12.37
N SER A 297 17.00 6.92 12.23
CA SER A 297 16.52 6.28 10.99
C SER A 297 15.09 6.66 10.66
N LEU A 298 14.21 6.79 11.64
CA LEU A 298 12.85 7.29 11.47
C LEU A 298 12.84 8.71 10.90
N ALA A 299 13.56 9.62 11.55
CA ALA A 299 13.63 11.02 11.13
C ALA A 299 14.24 11.17 9.73
N LEU A 300 15.36 10.48 9.47
CA LEU A 300 16.03 10.50 8.17
C LEU A 300 15.14 9.89 7.06
N MET A 301 14.53 8.75 7.30
CA MET A 301 13.64 8.10 6.34
C MET A 301 12.47 9.00 5.97
N MET A 302 11.74 9.52 6.97
CA MET A 302 10.57 10.36 6.72
C MET A 302 10.93 11.68 6.03
N ALA A 303 11.97 12.36 6.50
CA ALA A 303 12.43 13.61 5.91
C ALA A 303 12.94 13.40 4.47
N PHE A 304 13.75 12.38 4.24
CA PHE A 304 14.32 12.08 2.94
C PHE A 304 13.25 11.68 1.92
N LYS A 305 12.33 10.78 2.28
CA LYS A 305 11.19 10.42 1.40
C LYS A 305 10.34 11.64 1.06
N THR A 306 10.04 12.49 2.04
CA THR A 306 9.31 13.74 1.80
C THR A 306 10.04 14.63 0.81
N LEU A 307 11.36 14.81 1.01
CA LEU A 307 12.20 15.66 0.16
C LEU A 307 12.25 15.14 -1.29
N VAL A 308 12.45 13.84 -1.47
CA VAL A 308 12.52 13.23 -2.82
C VAL A 308 11.19 13.36 -3.55
N VAL A 309 10.07 13.02 -2.90
CA VAL A 309 8.74 13.15 -3.52
C VAL A 309 8.42 14.62 -3.82
N PHE A 310 8.78 15.53 -2.91
CA PHE A 310 8.67 16.97 -3.14
C PHE A 310 9.45 17.41 -4.36
N ALA A 311 10.74 17.05 -4.46
CA ALA A 311 11.60 17.44 -5.57
C ALA A 311 11.08 16.90 -6.93
N ILE A 312 10.63 15.64 -6.96
CA ILE A 312 10.09 15.01 -8.18
C ILE A 312 8.82 15.72 -8.67
N LEU A 313 7.96 16.13 -7.77
CA LEU A 313 6.65 16.68 -8.11
C LEU A 313 6.65 18.21 -8.20
N PHE A 314 7.63 18.91 -7.63
CA PHE A 314 7.68 20.37 -7.52
C PHE A 314 7.41 21.07 -8.88
N PHE A 315 8.12 20.68 -9.91
CA PHE A 315 7.99 21.27 -11.24
C PHE A 315 6.71 20.86 -12.00
N SER A 316 6.03 19.79 -11.53
CA SER A 316 4.83 19.27 -12.19
C SER A 316 3.53 19.83 -11.63
N VAL A 317 3.47 20.04 -10.32
CA VAL A 317 2.20 20.36 -9.61
C VAL A 317 2.33 21.51 -8.60
N GLY A 318 3.49 22.14 -8.52
CA GLY A 318 3.78 23.23 -7.57
C GLY A 318 4.10 22.75 -6.15
N GLY A 319 4.73 23.63 -5.37
CA GLY A 319 5.33 23.29 -4.08
C GLY A 319 4.34 22.77 -3.04
N ARG A 320 3.16 23.37 -2.95
CA ARG A 320 2.14 23.01 -1.97
C ARG A 320 1.60 21.58 -2.19
N VAL A 321 1.28 21.22 -3.41
CA VAL A 321 0.80 19.88 -3.76
C VAL A 321 1.92 18.85 -3.62
N ALA A 322 3.12 19.19 -4.07
CA ALA A 322 4.30 18.33 -3.94
C ALA A 322 4.62 18.01 -2.47
N LEU A 323 4.56 19.01 -1.58
CA LEU A 323 4.81 18.83 -0.15
C LEU A 323 3.72 17.97 0.52
N LYS A 324 2.43 18.21 0.18
CA LYS A 324 1.32 17.37 0.67
C LYS A 324 1.51 15.91 0.27
N THR A 325 1.91 15.65 -0.99
CA THR A 325 2.16 14.29 -1.49
C THR A 325 3.38 13.67 -0.80
N GLY A 326 4.47 14.42 -0.62
CA GLY A 326 5.67 13.94 0.06
C GLY A 326 5.40 13.54 1.50
N LEU A 327 4.71 14.39 2.26
CA LEU A 327 4.31 14.10 3.63
C LEU A 327 3.34 12.90 3.71
N ALA A 328 2.49 12.70 2.71
CA ALA A 328 1.59 11.56 2.68
C ALA A 328 2.31 10.23 2.40
N LEU A 329 3.48 10.25 1.76
CA LEU A 329 4.24 9.07 1.36
C LEU A 329 5.54 8.88 2.15
N CYS A 330 5.76 9.63 3.24
CA CYS A 330 7.03 9.61 3.97
C CYS A 330 7.26 8.39 4.85
N GLN A 331 6.19 7.68 5.23
CA GLN A 331 6.26 6.51 6.09
C GLN A 331 6.69 5.25 5.32
N GLY A 332 7.08 4.19 6.08
CA GLY A 332 7.20 2.85 5.55
C GLY A 332 5.82 2.17 5.40
N GLY A 333 5.80 1.01 4.78
CA GLY A 333 4.57 0.25 4.55
C GLY A 333 4.61 -1.18 5.07
N GLU A 334 3.48 -1.86 4.98
CA GLU A 334 3.33 -3.28 5.30
C GLU A 334 4.27 -4.17 4.48
N PHE A 335 4.52 -3.79 3.23
CA PHE A 335 5.49 -4.50 2.37
C PHE A 335 6.93 -4.33 2.84
N SER A 336 7.28 -3.16 3.38
CA SER A 336 8.60 -2.95 3.98
C SER A 336 8.83 -3.95 5.11
N LEU A 337 7.82 -4.17 5.97
CA LEU A 337 7.88 -5.15 7.07
C LEU A 337 8.08 -6.57 6.53
N ALA A 338 7.27 -6.97 5.54
CA ALA A 338 7.34 -8.30 4.93
C ALA A 338 8.70 -8.55 4.26
N ILE A 339 9.22 -7.56 3.50
CA ILE A 339 10.52 -7.66 2.82
C ILE A 339 11.65 -7.75 3.83
N LEU A 340 11.64 -6.93 4.89
CA LEU A 340 12.68 -6.95 5.93
C LEU A 340 12.66 -8.26 6.71
N ALA A 341 11.48 -8.79 7.05
CA ALA A 341 11.35 -10.08 7.72
C ALA A 341 11.87 -11.23 6.83
N LEU A 342 11.48 -11.25 5.54
CA LEU A 342 11.93 -12.25 4.58
C LEU A 342 13.44 -12.17 4.32
N ALA A 343 13.99 -10.97 4.21
CA ALA A 343 15.43 -10.78 4.03
C ALA A 343 16.24 -11.21 5.26
N SER A 344 15.68 -11.05 6.46
CA SER A 344 16.27 -11.53 7.70
C SER A 344 16.24 -13.07 7.78
N SER A 345 15.10 -13.68 7.47
CA SER A 345 14.98 -15.16 7.45
C SER A 345 15.87 -15.82 6.39
N SER A 346 16.12 -15.12 5.29
CA SER A 346 17.07 -15.55 4.23
C SER A 346 18.53 -15.21 4.54
N SER A 347 18.86 -14.76 5.75
CA SER A 347 20.21 -14.38 6.20
C SER A 347 20.88 -13.29 5.34
N LEU A 348 20.11 -12.51 4.57
CA LEU A 348 20.62 -11.37 3.82
C LEU A 348 20.83 -10.14 4.70
N ILE A 349 20.02 -9.97 5.74
CA ILE A 349 20.11 -8.87 6.70
C ILE A 349 20.23 -9.47 8.09
N SER A 350 21.16 -8.92 8.90
CA SER A 350 21.29 -9.39 10.29
C SER A 350 20.00 -9.15 11.08
N PRO A 351 19.63 -10.05 12.01
CA PRO A 351 18.41 -9.92 12.81
C PRO A 351 18.32 -8.57 13.55
N THR A 352 19.46 -8.07 14.05
CA THR A 352 19.54 -6.77 14.74
C THR A 352 19.14 -5.61 13.82
N VAL A 353 19.72 -5.55 12.62
CA VAL A 353 19.41 -4.49 11.64
C VAL A 353 17.94 -4.61 11.19
N ALA A 354 17.46 -5.83 10.93
CA ALA A 354 16.08 -6.05 10.55
C ALA A 354 15.10 -5.55 11.63
N GLN A 355 15.35 -5.85 12.90
CA GLN A 355 14.51 -5.39 14.01
C GLN A 355 14.51 -3.86 14.17
N ILE A 356 15.67 -3.20 14.09
CA ILE A 356 15.76 -1.73 14.13
C ILE A 356 14.89 -1.13 13.03
N LEU A 357 14.99 -1.65 11.80
CA LEU A 357 14.25 -1.14 10.65
C LEU A 357 12.75 -1.47 10.75
N ILE A 358 12.38 -2.67 11.19
CA ILE A 358 10.97 -3.05 11.43
C ILE A 358 10.33 -2.10 12.43
N VAL A 359 10.98 -1.85 13.58
CA VAL A 359 10.48 -0.92 14.59
C VAL A 359 10.38 0.51 14.04
N THR A 360 11.37 0.96 13.27
CA THR A 360 11.34 2.26 12.56
C THR A 360 10.10 2.38 11.65
N VAL A 361 9.84 1.36 10.84
CA VAL A 361 8.67 1.33 9.95
C VAL A 361 7.37 1.35 10.76
N VAL A 362 7.25 0.51 11.80
CA VAL A 362 6.07 0.47 12.67
C VAL A 362 5.78 1.84 13.28
N ILE A 363 6.78 2.49 13.86
CA ILE A 363 6.60 3.84 14.44
C ILE A 363 6.16 4.84 13.37
N SER A 364 6.75 4.79 12.16
CA SER A 364 6.35 5.66 11.06
C SER A 364 4.88 5.45 10.64
N MET A 365 4.41 4.20 10.65
CA MET A 365 3.01 3.86 10.37
C MET A 365 2.07 4.38 11.46
N VAL A 366 2.46 4.30 12.74
CA VAL A 366 1.71 4.88 13.87
C VAL A 366 1.59 6.40 13.75
N MET A 367 2.65 7.08 13.31
CA MET A 367 2.67 8.54 13.14
C MET A 367 1.83 9.02 11.96
N THR A 368 1.60 8.19 10.95
CA THR A 368 0.96 8.56 9.68
C THR A 368 -0.45 9.14 9.85
N PRO A 369 -1.40 8.55 10.60
CA PRO A 369 -2.73 9.13 10.80
C PRO A 369 -2.68 10.54 11.42
N PHE A 370 -1.77 10.77 12.37
CA PHE A 370 -1.61 12.07 13.03
C PHE A 370 -1.03 13.11 12.06
N LEU A 371 -0.07 12.70 11.24
CA LEU A 371 0.54 13.55 10.22
C LEU A 371 -0.47 13.93 9.13
N LEU A 372 -1.23 12.96 8.61
CA LEU A 372 -2.26 13.20 7.60
C LEU A 372 -3.43 14.01 8.14
N LYS A 373 -3.77 13.87 9.43
CA LYS A 373 -4.79 14.70 10.09
C LYS A 373 -4.39 16.18 10.10
N ASN A 374 -3.12 16.48 10.28
CA ASN A 374 -2.60 17.84 10.38
C ASN A 374 -1.92 18.33 9.08
N LEU A 375 -2.07 17.61 7.97
CA LEU A 375 -1.37 17.84 6.70
C LEU A 375 -1.51 19.30 6.21
N LYS A 376 -2.73 19.86 6.24
CA LYS A 376 -2.99 21.24 5.86
C LYS A 376 -2.22 22.22 6.75
N LYS A 377 -2.29 22.05 8.07
CA LYS A 377 -1.61 22.96 9.03
C LYS A 377 -0.09 22.92 8.86
N ILE A 378 0.49 21.73 8.65
CA ILE A 378 1.94 21.56 8.47
C ILE A 378 2.39 22.27 7.19
N VAL A 379 1.65 22.07 6.09
CA VAL A 379 2.00 22.67 4.80
C VAL A 379 1.80 24.17 4.81
N ASP A 380 0.76 24.70 5.47
CA ASP A 380 0.51 26.14 5.60
C ASP A 380 1.59 26.84 6.43
N ALA A 381 2.19 26.15 7.41
CA ALA A 381 3.29 26.69 8.21
C ALA A 381 4.63 26.78 7.44
N VAL A 382 4.85 25.88 6.46
CA VAL A 382 6.10 25.81 5.68
C VAL A 382 6.02 26.61 4.38
N ASN A 383 4.84 26.67 3.76
CA ASN A 383 4.65 27.29 2.44
C ASN A 383 3.62 28.42 2.54
N THR A 384 4.12 29.66 2.51
CA THR A 384 3.32 30.88 2.57
C THR A 384 2.73 31.31 1.23
N GLU A 385 2.99 30.57 0.15
CA GLU A 385 2.36 30.87 -1.12
C GLU A 385 0.84 30.75 -1.01
N PRO A 386 0.09 31.76 -1.50
CA PRO A 386 -1.35 31.66 -1.52
C PRO A 386 -1.77 30.43 -2.31
N SER A 387 -2.74 29.70 -1.76
CA SER A 387 -3.29 28.49 -2.35
C SER A 387 -3.89 28.77 -3.73
N ASN A 388 -3.06 28.74 -4.78
CA ASN A 388 -3.54 28.81 -6.18
C ASN A 388 -4.31 27.55 -6.62
N GLY A 389 -4.53 26.61 -5.70
CA GLY A 389 -5.27 25.36 -5.92
C GLY A 389 -6.55 25.22 -5.11
N ASP A 390 -6.73 26.00 -4.05
CA ASP A 390 -8.05 26.23 -3.48
C ASP A 390 -8.67 27.33 -4.35
N PHE A 391 -9.49 26.95 -5.31
CA PHE A 391 -10.37 27.88 -5.99
C PHE A 391 -11.29 28.47 -4.92
N MET A 392 -10.78 29.46 -4.17
CA MET A 392 -11.64 30.31 -3.37
C MET A 392 -12.62 30.93 -4.34
N ILE A 393 -13.89 30.74 -4.07
CA ILE A 393 -14.93 31.56 -4.61
C ILE A 393 -14.53 32.98 -4.22
N HIS A 394 -13.82 33.67 -5.10
CA HIS A 394 -13.78 35.12 -5.02
C HIS A 394 -15.24 35.51 -5.04
N SER A 395 -15.69 36.21 -4.04
CA SER A 395 -17.07 36.70 -3.97
C SER A 395 -17.40 37.25 -5.34
N SER A 396 -18.21 36.53 -6.11
CA SER A 396 -18.51 36.85 -7.50
C SER A 396 -19.30 38.14 -7.62
N GLY A 397 -19.60 38.77 -6.50
CA GLY A 397 -20.47 39.94 -6.40
C GLY A 397 -21.92 39.65 -6.82
N ILE A 398 -22.22 38.41 -7.19
CA ILE A 398 -23.55 37.97 -7.59
C ILE A 398 -24.41 37.90 -6.33
N LYS A 399 -25.45 38.71 -6.28
CA LYS A 399 -26.46 38.68 -5.24
C LYS A 399 -27.70 37.99 -5.80
N ASP A 400 -28.51 37.43 -4.91
CA ASP A 400 -29.81 36.82 -5.24
C ASP A 400 -29.63 35.66 -6.28
N HIS A 401 -28.76 34.70 -5.99
CA HIS A 401 -28.46 33.56 -6.86
C HIS A 401 -28.75 32.21 -6.19
N ILE A 402 -29.03 31.21 -7.02
CA ILE A 402 -29.19 29.83 -6.59
C ILE A 402 -27.83 29.13 -6.60
N ILE A 403 -27.51 28.41 -5.51
CA ILE A 403 -26.32 27.55 -5.48
C ILE A 403 -26.73 26.12 -5.83
N VAL A 404 -26.16 25.59 -6.90
CA VAL A 404 -26.37 24.21 -7.36
C VAL A 404 -25.18 23.37 -6.85
N CYS A 405 -25.44 22.36 -6.03
CA CYS A 405 -24.42 21.46 -5.52
C CYS A 405 -24.30 20.24 -6.43
N GLY A 406 -23.20 20.16 -7.20
CA GLY A 406 -22.90 19.12 -8.16
C GLY A 406 -23.18 19.52 -9.63
N TYR A 407 -22.24 19.18 -10.55
CA TYR A 407 -22.38 19.42 -12.01
C TYR A 407 -22.46 18.10 -12.80
N GLY A 408 -22.92 17.01 -12.15
CA GLY A 408 -23.26 15.76 -12.81
C GLY A 408 -24.48 15.92 -13.74
N LYS A 409 -25.02 14.83 -14.26
CA LYS A 409 -26.15 14.87 -15.22
C LYS A 409 -27.34 15.69 -14.71
N LEU A 410 -27.71 15.52 -13.43
CA LEU A 410 -28.81 16.26 -12.82
C LEU A 410 -28.46 17.75 -12.65
N GLY A 411 -27.24 18.07 -12.19
CA GLY A 411 -26.78 19.44 -12.04
C GLY A 411 -26.76 20.20 -13.35
N GLN A 412 -26.30 19.58 -14.43
CA GLN A 412 -26.33 20.17 -15.78
C GLN A 412 -27.76 20.46 -16.25
N GLU A 413 -28.71 19.58 -15.97
CA GLU A 413 -30.12 19.81 -16.32
C GLU A 413 -30.73 20.97 -15.51
N ILE A 414 -30.40 21.04 -14.20
CA ILE A 414 -30.85 22.16 -13.35
C ILE A 414 -30.28 23.48 -13.86
N VAL A 415 -28.98 23.53 -14.17
CA VAL A 415 -28.29 24.71 -14.73
C VAL A 415 -28.93 25.14 -16.04
N TYR A 416 -29.23 24.21 -16.93
CA TYR A 416 -29.92 24.49 -18.20
C TYR A 416 -31.28 25.16 -17.98
N ARG A 417 -32.08 24.68 -16.99
CA ARG A 417 -33.38 25.25 -16.66
C ARG A 417 -33.27 26.64 -16.03
N LEU A 418 -32.33 26.80 -15.07
CA LEU A 418 -32.09 28.11 -14.43
C LEU A 418 -31.66 29.16 -15.45
N LYS A 419 -30.80 28.81 -16.39
CA LYS A 419 -30.38 29.67 -17.52
C LYS A 419 -31.56 30.07 -18.41
N LYS A 420 -32.44 29.10 -18.72
CA LYS A 420 -33.66 29.34 -19.50
C LYS A 420 -34.66 30.25 -18.77
N MET A 421 -34.65 30.22 -17.44
CA MET A 421 -35.50 31.08 -16.61
C MET A 421 -34.84 32.43 -16.26
N ASN A 422 -33.66 32.71 -16.77
CA ASN A 422 -32.88 33.93 -16.48
C ASN A 422 -32.59 34.15 -15.00
N VAL A 423 -32.46 33.07 -14.21
CA VAL A 423 -32.15 33.12 -12.81
C VAL A 423 -30.63 33.02 -12.59
N ASN A 424 -30.08 33.92 -11.77
CA ASN A 424 -28.67 33.87 -11.43
C ASN A 424 -28.36 32.59 -10.64
N TYR A 425 -27.29 31.90 -10.99
CA TYR A 425 -26.87 30.69 -10.31
C TYR A 425 -25.34 30.58 -10.24
N LEU A 426 -24.89 29.74 -9.31
CA LEU A 426 -23.50 29.35 -9.12
C LEU A 426 -23.49 27.86 -8.88
N VAL A 427 -22.53 27.15 -9.44
CA VAL A 427 -22.40 25.71 -9.27
C VAL A 427 -21.16 25.38 -8.47
N LEU A 428 -21.32 24.58 -7.42
CA LEU A 428 -20.22 23.96 -6.67
C LEU A 428 -20.07 22.51 -7.08
N GLU A 429 -18.89 22.13 -7.61
CA GLU A 429 -18.60 20.77 -8.04
C GLU A 429 -17.26 20.31 -7.46
N HIS A 430 -17.23 19.07 -7.00
CA HIS A 430 -16.06 18.46 -6.38
C HIS A 430 -15.16 17.74 -7.42
N ASP A 431 -15.70 17.32 -8.57
CA ASP A 431 -14.89 16.70 -9.63
C ASP A 431 -14.30 17.80 -10.54
N ILE A 432 -12.98 17.90 -10.54
CA ILE A 432 -12.23 18.89 -11.32
C ILE A 432 -12.48 18.76 -12.83
N ASN A 433 -12.81 17.56 -13.34
CA ASN A 433 -13.10 17.37 -14.75
C ASN A 433 -14.45 17.95 -15.11
N LEU A 434 -15.44 17.81 -14.22
CA LEU A 434 -16.76 18.42 -14.37
C LEU A 434 -16.69 19.95 -14.19
N VAL A 435 -15.83 20.45 -13.30
CA VAL A 435 -15.55 21.89 -13.17
C VAL A 435 -15.00 22.45 -14.49
N LYS A 436 -13.95 21.82 -15.04
CA LYS A 436 -13.36 22.22 -16.33
C LYS A 436 -14.38 22.14 -17.47
N LEU A 437 -15.21 21.10 -17.49
CA LEU A 437 -16.26 20.95 -18.50
C LEU A 437 -17.28 22.08 -18.41
N GLY A 438 -17.73 22.44 -17.20
CA GLY A 438 -18.66 23.54 -16.99
C GLY A 438 -18.06 24.88 -17.39
N GLN A 439 -16.84 25.17 -16.95
CA GLN A 439 -16.12 26.40 -17.33
C GLN A 439 -15.87 26.51 -18.82
N SER A 440 -15.54 25.42 -19.51
CA SER A 440 -15.38 25.41 -20.97
C SER A 440 -16.68 25.70 -21.73
N ARG A 441 -17.84 25.49 -21.08
CA ARG A 441 -19.17 25.82 -21.60
C ARG A 441 -19.64 27.22 -21.18
N GLY A 442 -18.80 27.98 -20.49
CA GLY A 442 -19.12 29.32 -20.02
C GLY A 442 -20.06 29.36 -18.80
N GLU A 443 -20.18 28.24 -18.10
CA GLU A 443 -21.00 28.15 -16.88
C GLU A 443 -20.20 28.54 -15.64
N PRO A 444 -20.81 29.21 -14.62
CA PRO A 444 -20.15 29.60 -13.38
C PRO A 444 -19.99 28.39 -12.44
N VAL A 445 -19.15 27.43 -12.84
CA VAL A 445 -18.85 26.23 -12.06
C VAL A 445 -17.55 26.43 -11.31
N TYR A 446 -17.61 26.29 -10.00
CA TYR A 446 -16.48 26.45 -9.10
C TYR A 446 -16.20 25.13 -8.39
N PHE A 447 -14.91 24.90 -8.13
CA PHE A 447 -14.50 23.75 -7.37
C PHE A 447 -14.81 23.97 -5.88
N GLY A 448 -15.55 23.06 -5.28
CA GLY A 448 -15.87 23.13 -3.84
C GLY A 448 -16.62 21.90 -3.37
N ASN A 449 -16.47 21.60 -2.07
CA ASN A 449 -17.24 20.54 -1.42
C ASN A 449 -18.38 21.18 -0.62
N ALA A 450 -19.61 21.02 -1.10
CA ALA A 450 -20.80 21.57 -0.45
C ALA A 450 -21.08 20.99 0.96
N ALA A 451 -20.43 19.87 1.33
CA ALA A 451 -20.56 19.22 2.64
C ALA A 451 -19.49 19.69 3.66
N GLU A 452 -18.51 20.47 3.24
CA GLU A 452 -17.42 20.93 4.10
C GLU A 452 -17.89 22.16 4.90
N LYS A 453 -17.93 22.02 6.22
CA LYS A 453 -18.15 23.16 7.12
C LYS A 453 -16.91 24.05 7.09
N SER A 454 -17.07 25.32 6.73
CA SER A 454 -16.05 26.37 6.75
C SER A 454 -15.42 26.56 8.13
#